data_30aa73921673f1a970a10a79f1747a5a
#
_entry.id   30aa73921673f1a970a10a79f1747a5a
#
_cell.length_a   1.000
_cell.length_b   1.000
_cell.length_c   1.000
_cell.angle_alpha   90.00
_cell.angle_beta   90.00
_cell.angle_gamma   90.00
#
_symmetry.space_group_name_H-M   'P 1'
#
loop_
_entity.id
_entity.type
_entity.pdbx_description
1 polymer ?
#
loop_
_entity_poly.entity_id
_entity_poly.type
_entity_poly.pdbx_seq_one_letter_code
_entity_poly.pdbx_strand_id
1 'polypeptide(L)'
;MVKKKRNIGIDLLKIIACILVITLHSLSPEDLMVANNIFSLSLYYVGTLAIPVFFMASGYFVLNKKSISYAYSFKRIKNILIVVFSWLILYSFAVLIVKHKLNFLNEIEGSFFTGVNDNHFYHSWFFWALIIMLLIAPILVWILQKSFNYFLVLTIVVTVICLIQDLSLHMGYAYLMRNTQQVFRINTWLEYYLLGGLVGNAHFGQIREFF
;
A
#
# COMPACT_ATOMS: atom_id res chain seq x y z
N MET A 1 31.27 -3.86 9.48
CA MET A 1 29.88 -3.55 9.06
C MET A 1 29.78 -3.73 7.54
N VAL A 2 29.13 -4.79 7.07
CA VAL A 2 28.90 -4.98 5.61
C VAL A 2 27.86 -3.93 5.19
N LYS A 3 28.25 -2.98 4.35
CA LYS A 3 27.33 -2.01 3.74
C LYS A 3 26.28 -2.78 2.92
N LYS A 4 25.04 -2.77 3.36
CA LYS A 4 23.93 -3.39 2.64
C LYS A 4 23.85 -2.77 1.24
N LYS A 5 24.09 -3.57 0.18
CA LYS A 5 24.06 -3.12 -1.21
C LYS A 5 22.67 -2.55 -1.52
N ARG A 6 22.63 -1.29 -1.90
CA ARG A 6 21.39 -0.56 -2.21
C ARG A 6 20.87 -1.02 -3.57
N ASN A 7 19.60 -1.37 -3.68
CA ASN A 7 18.99 -1.74 -4.96
C ASN A 7 18.46 -0.48 -5.66
N ILE A 8 19.26 0.05 -6.59
CA ILE A 8 18.95 1.29 -7.31
C ILE A 8 17.66 1.17 -8.11
N GLY A 9 17.36 0.00 -8.70
CA GLY A 9 16.15 -0.23 -9.47
C GLY A 9 14.88 -0.05 -8.63
N ILE A 10 14.85 -0.59 -7.40
CA ILE A 10 13.71 -0.42 -6.51
C ILE A 10 13.60 1.01 -6.00
N ASP A 11 14.72 1.68 -5.75
CA ASP A 11 14.69 3.09 -5.34
C ASP A 11 14.14 3.98 -6.45
N LEU A 12 14.55 3.75 -7.71
CA LEU A 12 13.99 4.45 -8.88
C LEU A 12 12.49 4.17 -9.04
N LEU A 13 12.09 2.92 -8.89
CA LEU A 13 10.67 2.52 -8.98
C LEU A 13 9.82 3.21 -7.92
N LYS A 14 10.33 3.41 -6.70
CA LYS A 14 9.65 4.17 -5.65
C LYS A 14 9.55 5.66 -6.00
N ILE A 15 10.59 6.25 -6.60
CA ILE A 15 10.55 7.65 -7.03
C ILE A 15 9.47 7.84 -8.10
N ILE A 16 9.42 6.95 -9.09
CA ILE A 16 8.37 6.94 -10.12
C ILE A 16 7.00 6.81 -9.45
N ALA A 17 6.84 5.88 -8.52
CA ALA A 17 5.59 5.69 -7.80
C ALA A 17 5.19 6.94 -6.99
N CYS A 18 6.12 7.66 -6.39
CA CYS A 18 5.82 8.94 -5.72
C CYS A 18 5.28 9.98 -6.71
N ILE A 19 5.89 10.10 -7.89
CA ILE A 19 5.42 11.02 -8.95
C ILE A 19 4.01 10.61 -9.39
N LEU A 20 3.76 9.32 -9.61
CA LEU A 20 2.45 8.80 -10.00
C LEU A 20 1.37 9.06 -8.93
N VAL A 21 1.70 8.97 -7.63
CA VAL A 21 0.76 9.32 -6.55
C VAL A 21 0.41 10.81 -6.63
N ILE A 22 1.38 11.68 -6.83
CA ILE A 22 1.12 13.13 -6.98
C ILE A 22 0.20 13.36 -8.18
N THR A 23 0.48 12.73 -9.31
CA THR A 23 -0.36 12.81 -10.51
C THR A 23 -1.78 12.33 -10.24
N LEU A 24 -1.93 11.18 -9.57
CA LEU A 24 -3.23 10.62 -9.20
C LEU A 24 -4.09 11.58 -8.37
N HIS A 25 -3.46 12.30 -7.44
CA HIS A 25 -4.17 13.22 -6.55
C HIS A 25 -4.30 14.65 -7.09
N SER A 26 -3.60 14.96 -8.18
CA SER A 26 -3.73 16.24 -8.88
C SER A 26 -4.78 16.22 -9.99
N LEU A 27 -5.30 15.04 -10.32
CA LEU A 27 -6.26 14.84 -11.40
C LEU A 27 -7.58 14.30 -10.81
N SER A 28 -8.70 14.98 -11.08
CA SER A 28 -10.03 14.47 -10.76
C SER A 28 -10.57 13.66 -11.95
N PRO A 29 -10.92 12.37 -11.77
CA PRO A 29 -11.48 11.58 -12.88
C PRO A 29 -12.82 12.13 -13.37
N GLU A 30 -13.62 12.74 -12.52
CA GLU A 30 -14.90 13.33 -12.87
C GLU A 30 -14.71 14.53 -13.81
N ASP A 31 -13.81 15.47 -13.48
CA ASP A 31 -13.48 16.61 -14.32
C ASP A 31 -12.86 16.19 -15.66
N LEU A 32 -12.04 15.13 -15.64
CA LEU A 32 -11.38 14.61 -16.85
C LEU A 32 -12.35 13.92 -17.80
N MET A 33 -13.36 13.23 -17.29
CA MET A 33 -14.42 12.63 -18.11
C MET A 33 -15.29 13.70 -18.75
N VAL A 34 -15.64 14.74 -18.00
CA VAL A 34 -16.41 15.88 -18.53
C VAL A 34 -15.61 16.64 -19.59
N ALA A 35 -14.30 16.84 -19.39
CA ALA A 35 -13.43 17.53 -20.33
C ALA A 35 -13.06 16.66 -21.56
N ASN A 36 -13.45 15.38 -21.61
CA ASN A 36 -13.06 14.39 -22.64
C ASN A 36 -11.54 14.35 -22.93
N ASN A 37 -10.73 14.53 -21.89
CA ASN A 37 -9.28 14.59 -21.99
C ASN A 37 -8.67 13.19 -21.78
N ILE A 38 -8.55 12.43 -22.87
CA ILE A 38 -8.04 11.05 -22.86
C ILE A 38 -6.61 10.97 -22.28
N PHE A 39 -5.76 11.95 -22.56
CA PHE A 39 -4.38 11.94 -22.07
C PHE A 39 -4.35 12.05 -20.55
N SER A 40 -5.04 13.01 -19.97
CA SER A 40 -5.09 13.21 -18.50
C SER A 40 -5.79 12.04 -17.81
N LEU A 41 -6.84 11.48 -18.43
CA LEU A 41 -7.52 10.28 -17.94
C LEU A 41 -6.57 9.07 -17.93
N SER A 42 -5.77 8.88 -18.97
CA SER A 42 -4.75 7.83 -19.03
C SER A 42 -3.69 8.01 -17.94
N LEU A 43 -3.23 9.24 -17.71
CA LEU A 43 -2.29 9.55 -16.62
C LEU A 43 -2.88 9.24 -15.24
N TYR A 44 -4.17 9.52 -15.03
CA TYR A 44 -4.86 9.17 -13.80
C TYR A 44 -4.82 7.65 -13.58
N TYR A 45 -5.21 6.84 -14.57
CA TYR A 45 -5.20 5.38 -14.44
C TYR A 45 -3.78 4.81 -14.28
N VAL A 46 -2.79 5.35 -14.98
CA VAL A 46 -1.39 4.98 -14.75
C VAL A 46 -0.96 5.35 -13.32
N GLY A 47 -1.45 6.47 -12.79
CA GLY A 47 -1.21 6.89 -11.41
C GLY A 47 -1.67 5.87 -10.37
N THR A 48 -2.75 5.12 -10.64
CA THR A 48 -3.25 4.08 -9.72
C THR A 48 -2.25 2.94 -9.52
N LEU A 49 -1.33 2.70 -10.47
CA LEU A 49 -0.28 1.67 -10.37
C LEU A 49 0.73 1.96 -9.25
N ALA A 50 0.81 3.19 -8.77
CA ALA A 50 1.71 3.55 -7.69
C ALA A 50 1.44 2.75 -6.41
N ILE A 51 0.17 2.50 -6.10
CA ILE A 51 -0.25 1.81 -4.87
C ILE A 51 0.23 0.35 -4.85
N PRO A 52 -0.04 -0.47 -5.89
CA PRO A 52 0.55 -1.79 -6.04
C PRO A 52 2.07 -1.80 -5.88
N VAL A 53 2.77 -0.86 -6.53
CA VAL A 53 4.23 -0.76 -6.47
C VAL A 53 4.74 -0.56 -5.04
N PHE A 54 4.09 0.27 -4.23
CA PHE A 54 4.49 0.47 -2.84
C PHE A 54 4.27 -0.77 -1.98
N PHE A 55 3.14 -1.48 -2.15
CA PHE A 55 2.91 -2.74 -1.44
C PHE A 55 3.89 -3.82 -1.88
N MET A 56 4.16 -3.96 -3.18
CA MET A 56 5.17 -4.89 -3.70
C MET A 56 6.57 -4.56 -3.19
N ALA A 57 6.99 -3.29 -3.22
CA ALA A 57 8.28 -2.87 -2.68
C ALA A 57 8.39 -3.16 -1.17
N SER A 58 7.31 -2.96 -0.40
CA SER A 58 7.30 -3.31 1.01
C SER A 58 7.43 -4.82 1.23
N GLY A 59 6.67 -5.63 0.48
CA GLY A 59 6.75 -7.09 0.49
C GLY A 59 8.15 -7.58 0.13
N TYR A 60 8.75 -7.03 -0.94
CA TYR A 60 10.11 -7.34 -1.35
C TYR A 60 11.13 -7.18 -0.21
N PHE A 61 11.10 -6.05 0.51
CA PHE A 61 12.06 -5.80 1.56
C PHE A 61 11.77 -6.48 2.90
N VAL A 62 10.50 -6.76 3.18
CA VAL A 62 10.10 -7.33 4.48
C VAL A 62 10.10 -8.84 4.42
N LEU A 63 9.46 -9.44 3.41
CA LEU A 63 9.25 -10.89 3.37
C LEU A 63 10.54 -11.67 3.03
N ASN A 64 11.52 -11.04 2.36
CA ASN A 64 12.79 -11.68 2.00
C ASN A 64 13.88 -11.54 3.08
N LYS A 65 13.51 -11.23 4.31
CA LYS A 65 14.43 -11.33 5.44
C LYS A 65 14.50 -12.75 5.96
N LYS A 66 15.70 -13.15 6.48
CA LYS A 66 15.92 -14.48 7.05
C LYS A 66 14.95 -14.82 8.19
N SER A 67 14.60 -13.83 9.00
CA SER A 67 13.57 -13.90 10.04
C SER A 67 13.13 -12.49 10.42
N ILE A 68 11.88 -12.36 10.82
CA ILE A 68 11.37 -11.13 11.44
C ILE A 68 10.59 -11.52 12.69
N SER A 69 10.73 -10.72 13.72
CA SER A 69 9.95 -10.82 14.95
C SER A 69 8.85 -9.76 14.97
N TYR A 70 7.84 -9.94 15.81
CA TYR A 70 6.84 -8.91 16.08
C TYR A 70 7.49 -7.59 16.58
N ALA A 71 8.58 -7.66 17.34
CA ALA A 71 9.32 -6.47 17.75
C ALA A 71 9.84 -5.65 16.56
N TYR A 72 10.27 -6.32 15.47
CA TYR A 72 10.65 -5.64 14.24
C TYR A 72 9.44 -4.97 13.57
N SER A 73 8.31 -5.67 13.49
CA SER A 73 7.07 -5.10 12.93
C SER A 73 6.59 -3.90 13.73
N PHE A 74 6.51 -4.01 15.05
CA PHE A 74 6.12 -2.90 15.93
C PHE A 74 7.05 -1.68 15.84
N LYS A 75 8.36 -1.90 15.71
CA LYS A 75 9.31 -0.79 15.49
C LYS A 75 9.01 -0.05 14.19
N ARG A 76 8.67 -0.77 13.11
CA ARG A 76 8.29 -0.14 11.82
C ARG A 76 6.94 0.56 11.90
N ILE A 77 5.96 -0.08 12.52
CA ILE A 77 4.63 0.50 12.76
C ILE A 77 4.76 1.79 13.57
N LYS A 78 5.54 1.79 14.66
CA LYS A 78 5.81 3.00 15.43
C LYS A 78 6.33 4.15 14.56
N ASN A 79 7.27 3.88 13.65
CA ASN A 79 7.81 4.92 12.77
C ASN A 79 6.74 5.46 11.80
N ILE A 80 5.87 4.60 11.27
CA ILE A 80 4.75 5.02 10.41
C ILE A 80 3.79 5.89 11.23
N LEU A 81 3.39 5.44 12.41
CA LEU A 81 2.48 6.18 13.29
C LEU A 81 3.04 7.56 13.66
N ILE A 82 4.34 7.67 13.98
CA ILE A 82 4.98 8.96 14.25
C ILE A 82 4.79 9.91 13.06
N VAL A 83 5.02 9.44 11.83
CA VAL A 83 4.86 10.28 10.64
C VAL A 83 3.41 10.69 10.46
N VAL A 84 2.47 9.75 10.51
CA VAL A 84 1.04 10.02 10.33
C VAL A 84 0.53 11.00 11.39
N PHE A 85 0.79 10.73 12.67
CA PHE A 85 0.34 11.61 13.75
C PHE A 85 1.02 12.98 13.75
N SER A 86 2.30 13.07 13.34
CA SER A 86 2.97 14.37 13.20
C SER A 86 2.26 15.25 12.18
N TRP A 87 1.88 14.70 11.03
CA TRP A 87 1.13 15.45 10.01
C TRP A 87 -0.28 15.81 10.46
N LEU A 88 -0.99 14.88 11.12
CA LEU A 88 -2.33 15.14 11.69
C LEU A 88 -2.29 16.28 12.71
N ILE A 89 -1.29 16.30 13.60
CA ILE A 89 -1.11 17.36 14.62
C ILE A 89 -0.79 18.70 13.95
N LEU A 90 0.17 18.72 13.02
CA LEU A 90 0.56 19.95 12.31
C LEU A 90 -0.62 20.56 11.56
N TYR A 91 -1.37 19.73 10.84
CA TYR A 91 -2.56 20.19 10.12
C TYR A 91 -3.65 20.70 11.06
N SER A 92 -3.99 19.93 12.11
CA SER A 92 -5.00 20.35 13.09
C SER A 92 -4.64 21.65 13.79
N PHE A 93 -3.35 21.87 14.05
CA PHE A 93 -2.85 23.13 14.59
C PHE A 93 -3.00 24.28 13.60
N ALA A 94 -2.69 24.07 12.32
CA ALA A 94 -2.90 25.07 11.26
C ALA A 94 -4.38 25.42 11.12
N VAL A 95 -5.28 24.42 11.12
CA VAL A 95 -6.73 24.63 11.07
C VAL A 95 -7.23 25.39 12.30
N LEU A 96 -6.71 25.10 13.48
CA LEU A 96 -7.07 25.82 14.72
C LEU A 96 -6.71 27.30 14.62
N ILE A 97 -5.54 27.65 14.08
CA ILE A 97 -5.12 29.04 13.90
C ILE A 97 -6.02 29.78 12.88
N VAL A 98 -6.31 29.13 11.74
CA VAL A 98 -7.01 29.80 10.63
C VAL A 98 -8.53 29.80 10.81
N LYS A 99 -9.10 28.67 11.25
CA LYS A 99 -10.57 28.49 11.32
C LYS A 99 -11.11 28.54 12.75
N HIS A 100 -10.27 28.70 13.77
CA HIS A 100 -10.61 28.66 15.21
C HIS A 100 -11.43 27.41 15.61
N LYS A 101 -11.24 26.28 14.90
CA LYS A 101 -11.91 25.00 15.14
C LYS A 101 -10.87 23.89 15.30
N LEU A 102 -11.08 23.04 16.31
CA LEU A 102 -10.25 21.86 16.52
C LEU A 102 -10.93 20.65 15.86
N ASN A 103 -10.37 20.15 14.75
CA ASN A 103 -10.92 19.02 13.98
C ASN A 103 -10.09 17.74 14.12
N PHE A 104 -9.23 17.62 15.12
CA PHE A 104 -8.26 16.53 15.23
C PHE A 104 -8.89 15.13 15.17
N LEU A 105 -10.00 14.91 15.88
CA LEU A 105 -10.71 13.63 15.89
C LEU A 105 -11.29 13.28 14.52
N ASN A 106 -11.90 14.26 13.86
CA ASN A 106 -12.46 14.08 12.51
C ASN A 106 -11.38 13.75 11.49
N GLU A 107 -10.18 14.35 11.61
CA GLU A 107 -9.06 14.05 10.73
C GLU A 107 -8.48 12.66 10.99
N ILE A 108 -8.47 12.18 12.25
CA ILE A 108 -8.12 10.79 12.57
C ILE A 108 -9.14 9.83 11.92
N GLU A 109 -10.43 10.04 12.14
CA GLU A 109 -11.48 9.20 11.58
C GLU A 109 -11.36 9.14 10.06
N GLY A 110 -11.22 10.27 9.43
CA GLY A 110 -11.08 10.34 7.99
C GLY A 110 -9.78 9.83 7.44
N SER A 111 -8.72 9.71 8.24
CA SER A 111 -7.49 9.03 7.83
C SER A 111 -7.70 7.52 7.65
N PHE A 112 -8.71 6.94 8.35
CA PHE A 112 -9.10 5.54 8.20
C PHE A 112 -10.19 5.34 7.14
N PHE A 113 -11.22 6.19 7.15
CA PHE A 113 -12.42 6.03 6.35
C PHE A 113 -12.41 7.00 5.17
N THR A 114 -12.25 6.46 3.96
CA THR A 114 -12.43 7.25 2.74
C THR A 114 -13.92 7.53 2.54
N GLY A 115 -14.29 8.79 2.46
CA GLY A 115 -15.68 9.20 2.23
C GLY A 115 -16.32 9.98 3.38
N VAL A 116 -15.59 10.29 4.44
CA VAL A 116 -16.00 11.30 5.43
C VAL A 116 -15.83 12.67 4.78
N ASN A 117 -16.90 13.44 4.69
CA ASN A 117 -16.93 14.75 4.05
C ASN A 117 -15.86 15.68 4.62
N ASP A 118 -15.21 16.45 3.74
CA ASP A 118 -14.19 17.48 4.05
C ASP A 118 -12.91 16.98 4.72
N ASN A 119 -12.56 15.70 4.54
CA ASN A 119 -11.38 15.15 5.14
C ASN A 119 -10.16 15.25 4.23
N HIS A 120 -9.13 15.92 4.72
CA HIS A 120 -7.88 16.14 3.98
C HIS A 120 -6.90 14.97 4.09
N PHE A 121 -7.12 14.03 5.04
CA PHE A 121 -6.24 12.88 5.28
C PHE A 121 -6.77 11.54 4.74
N TYR A 122 -7.76 11.56 3.88
CA TYR A 122 -8.31 10.32 3.29
C TYR A 122 -7.25 9.46 2.57
N HIS A 123 -6.16 10.05 2.10
CA HIS A 123 -5.04 9.34 1.48
C HIS A 123 -4.24 8.48 2.47
N SER A 124 -4.39 8.74 3.77
CA SER A 124 -3.64 8.05 4.82
C SER A 124 -4.09 6.60 5.02
N TRP A 125 -5.22 6.18 4.39
CA TRP A 125 -5.66 4.79 4.41
C TRP A 125 -4.55 3.81 4.02
N PHE A 126 -3.64 4.22 3.12
CA PHE A 126 -2.50 3.42 2.69
C PHE A 126 -1.58 3.03 3.87
N PHE A 127 -1.31 3.95 4.78
CA PHE A 127 -0.48 3.67 5.95
C PHE A 127 -1.13 2.67 6.89
N TRP A 128 -2.45 2.74 7.07
CA TRP A 128 -3.20 1.80 7.89
C TRP A 128 -3.21 0.40 7.26
N ALA A 129 -3.43 0.30 5.96
CA ALA A 129 -3.32 -0.96 5.24
C ALA A 129 -1.90 -1.55 5.34
N LEU A 130 -0.87 -0.71 5.22
CA LEU A 130 0.52 -1.13 5.39
C LEU A 130 0.82 -1.62 6.82
N ILE A 131 0.22 -1.01 7.84
CA ILE A 131 0.32 -1.48 9.24
C ILE A 131 -0.25 -2.89 9.37
N ILE A 132 -1.42 -3.17 8.75
CA ILE A 132 -2.00 -4.51 8.73
C ILE A 132 -1.03 -5.51 8.07
N MET A 133 -0.44 -5.15 6.92
CA MET A 133 0.55 -6.00 6.27
C MET A 133 1.78 -6.27 7.15
N LEU A 134 2.25 -5.27 7.89
CA LEU A 134 3.38 -5.43 8.84
C LEU A 134 3.02 -6.31 10.04
N LEU A 135 1.77 -6.31 10.50
CA LEU A 135 1.31 -7.19 11.60
C LEU A 135 1.31 -8.66 11.18
N ILE A 136 0.89 -8.96 9.96
CA ILE A 136 0.87 -10.34 9.45
C ILE A 136 2.23 -10.79 8.88
N ALA A 137 3.15 -9.86 8.63
CA ALA A 137 4.46 -10.15 8.02
C ALA A 137 5.28 -11.24 8.73
N PRO A 138 5.37 -11.34 10.07
CA PRO A 138 6.09 -12.41 10.73
C PRO A 138 5.58 -13.80 10.35
N ILE A 139 4.26 -13.96 10.21
CA ILE A 139 3.62 -15.22 9.80
C ILE A 139 3.97 -15.53 8.34
N LEU A 140 3.88 -14.53 7.46
CA LEU A 140 4.20 -14.70 6.04
C LEU A 140 5.68 -15.07 5.82
N VAL A 141 6.60 -14.45 6.57
CA VAL A 141 8.02 -14.80 6.52
C VAL A 141 8.25 -16.22 7.05
N TRP A 142 7.56 -16.62 8.12
CA TRP A 142 7.64 -17.98 8.62
C TRP A 142 7.18 -19.01 7.57
N ILE A 143 6.06 -18.74 6.86
CA ILE A 143 5.58 -19.62 5.77
C ILE A 143 6.62 -19.70 4.66
N LEU A 144 7.16 -18.56 4.21
CA LEU A 144 8.16 -18.51 3.13
C LEU A 144 9.45 -19.25 3.50
N GLN A 145 9.90 -19.13 4.75
CA GLN A 145 11.10 -19.83 5.23
C GLN A 145 10.87 -21.33 5.42
N LYS A 146 9.65 -21.74 5.78
CA LYS A 146 9.29 -23.15 5.94
C LYS A 146 9.22 -23.86 4.60
N SER A 147 8.59 -23.25 3.58
CA SER A 147 8.49 -23.80 2.24
C SER A 147 8.07 -22.72 1.24
N PHE A 148 8.88 -22.57 0.20
CA PHE A 148 8.56 -21.70 -0.94
C PHE A 148 7.23 -22.12 -1.60
N ASN A 149 6.98 -23.43 -1.72
CA ASN A 149 5.77 -23.95 -2.35
C ASN A 149 4.51 -23.54 -1.58
N TYR A 150 4.52 -23.56 -0.25
CA TYR A 150 3.38 -23.11 0.55
C TYR A 150 3.13 -21.60 0.37
N PHE A 151 4.20 -20.81 0.30
CA PHE A 151 4.08 -19.39 0.05
C PHE A 151 3.55 -19.11 -1.36
N LEU A 152 4.01 -19.87 -2.36
CA LEU A 152 3.54 -19.77 -3.75
C LEU A 152 2.05 -20.13 -3.85
N VAL A 153 1.62 -21.24 -3.23
CA VAL A 153 0.21 -21.65 -3.18
C VAL A 153 -0.65 -20.58 -2.51
N LEU A 154 -0.19 -20.02 -1.38
CA LEU A 154 -0.90 -18.92 -0.71
C LEU A 154 -1.05 -17.72 -1.65
N THR A 155 0.01 -17.35 -2.36
CA THR A 155 -0.03 -16.23 -3.32
C THR A 155 -1.03 -16.52 -4.44
N ILE A 156 -1.00 -17.70 -5.04
CA ILE A 156 -1.93 -18.10 -6.10
C ILE A 156 -3.38 -18.06 -5.60
N VAL A 157 -3.66 -18.58 -4.40
CA VAL A 157 -5.01 -18.56 -3.82
C VAL A 157 -5.50 -17.12 -3.63
N VAL A 158 -4.67 -16.23 -3.07
CA VAL A 158 -5.04 -14.82 -2.91
C VAL A 158 -5.28 -14.15 -4.25
N THR A 159 -4.40 -14.37 -5.25
CA THR A 159 -4.58 -13.85 -6.62
C THR A 159 -5.89 -14.34 -7.26
N VAL A 160 -6.21 -15.62 -7.13
CA VAL A 160 -7.48 -16.16 -7.64
C VAL A 160 -8.68 -15.51 -6.96
N ILE A 161 -8.63 -15.29 -5.65
CA ILE A 161 -9.68 -14.56 -4.92
C ILE A 161 -9.84 -13.13 -5.47
N CYS A 162 -8.74 -12.40 -5.68
CA CYS A 162 -8.76 -11.06 -6.25
C CYS A 162 -9.34 -11.05 -7.67
N LEU A 163 -8.95 -12.00 -8.52
CA LEU A 163 -9.51 -12.14 -9.88
C LEU A 163 -11.02 -12.42 -9.86
N ILE A 164 -11.49 -13.30 -8.95
CA ILE A 164 -12.93 -13.55 -8.79
C ILE A 164 -13.66 -12.29 -8.33
N GLN A 165 -13.07 -11.53 -7.40
CA GLN A 165 -13.64 -10.26 -6.94
C GLN A 165 -13.73 -9.23 -8.09
N ASP A 166 -12.68 -9.08 -8.89
CA ASP A 166 -12.66 -8.17 -10.04
C ASP A 166 -13.66 -8.60 -11.12
N LEU A 167 -13.74 -9.90 -11.40
CA LEU A 167 -14.72 -10.42 -12.34
C LEU A 167 -16.15 -10.17 -11.85
N SER A 168 -16.43 -10.38 -10.58
CA SER A 168 -17.75 -10.11 -9.99
C SER A 168 -18.15 -8.64 -10.09
N LEU A 169 -17.19 -7.73 -9.99
CA LEU A 169 -17.37 -6.30 -10.22
C LEU A 169 -17.84 -6.01 -11.64
N HIS A 170 -17.20 -6.62 -12.65
CA HIS A 170 -17.54 -6.46 -14.05
C HIS A 170 -18.91 -7.06 -14.40
N MET A 171 -19.31 -8.12 -13.69
CA MET A 171 -20.63 -8.75 -13.82
C MET A 171 -21.77 -7.99 -13.10
N GLY A 172 -21.48 -6.86 -12.47
CA GLY A 172 -22.46 -6.05 -11.75
C GLY A 172 -22.68 -6.41 -10.27
N TYR A 173 -22.00 -7.44 -9.74
CA TYR A 173 -22.07 -7.86 -8.34
C TYR A 173 -21.12 -7.03 -7.45
N ALA A 174 -21.08 -5.73 -7.69
CA ALA A 174 -20.09 -4.82 -7.10
C ALA A 174 -20.31 -4.48 -5.63
N TYR A 175 -21.38 -5.00 -4.98
CA TYR A 175 -21.81 -4.55 -3.66
C TYR A 175 -20.70 -4.61 -2.60
N LEU A 176 -19.97 -5.73 -2.52
CA LEU A 176 -18.91 -5.91 -1.53
C LEU A 176 -17.74 -4.94 -1.75
N MET A 177 -17.29 -4.78 -3.00
CA MET A 177 -16.13 -3.93 -3.30
C MET A 177 -16.44 -2.44 -3.20
N ARG A 178 -17.63 -2.00 -3.62
CA ARG A 178 -18.03 -0.58 -3.56
C ARG A 178 -18.19 -0.10 -2.11
N ASN A 179 -18.68 -0.97 -1.23
CA ASN A 179 -18.97 -0.62 0.16
C ASN A 179 -17.80 -0.92 1.11
N THR A 180 -16.72 -1.58 0.65
CA THR A 180 -15.56 -1.85 1.48
C THR A 180 -14.58 -0.66 1.40
N GLN A 181 -14.28 -0.10 2.57
CA GLN A 181 -13.29 0.96 2.71
C GLN A 181 -11.90 0.49 2.22
N GLN A 182 -11.12 1.40 1.64
CA GLN A 182 -9.80 1.08 1.07
C GLN A 182 -8.89 0.34 2.05
N VAL A 183 -8.87 0.72 3.31
CA VAL A 183 -8.08 0.05 4.36
C VAL A 183 -8.40 -1.44 4.45
N PHE A 184 -9.67 -1.81 4.30
CA PHE A 184 -10.15 -3.17 4.49
C PHE A 184 -10.18 -4.03 3.21
N ARG A 185 -9.72 -3.51 2.09
CA ARG A 185 -9.49 -4.30 0.87
C ARG A 185 -8.23 -5.16 1.02
N ILE A 186 -8.16 -5.91 2.11
CA ILE A 186 -6.96 -6.62 2.58
C ILE A 186 -6.47 -7.61 1.53
N ASN A 187 -7.37 -8.31 0.82
CA ASN A 187 -6.99 -9.28 -0.21
C ASN A 187 -6.16 -8.63 -1.31
N THR A 188 -6.60 -7.48 -1.82
CA THR A 188 -5.91 -6.74 -2.88
C THR A 188 -4.51 -6.27 -2.43
N TRP A 189 -4.42 -5.73 -1.21
CA TRP A 189 -3.13 -5.26 -0.69
C TRP A 189 -2.20 -6.41 -0.34
N LEU A 190 -2.75 -7.52 0.15
CA LEU A 190 -2.02 -8.75 0.45
C LEU A 190 -1.47 -9.38 -0.83
N GLU A 191 -2.24 -9.42 -1.91
CA GLU A 191 -1.79 -9.92 -3.22
C GLU A 191 -0.50 -9.23 -3.65
N TYR A 192 -0.50 -7.89 -3.74
CA TYR A 192 0.70 -7.14 -4.14
C TYR A 192 1.86 -7.31 -3.16
N TYR A 193 1.57 -7.41 -1.87
CA TYR A 193 2.58 -7.63 -0.85
C TYR A 193 3.26 -9.01 -1.00
N LEU A 194 2.48 -10.06 -1.28
CA LEU A 194 2.97 -11.42 -1.53
C LEU A 194 3.75 -11.50 -2.86
N LEU A 195 3.26 -10.87 -3.93
CA LEU A 195 3.98 -10.78 -5.21
C LEU A 195 5.34 -10.11 -5.02
N GLY A 196 5.43 -9.06 -4.22
CA GLY A 196 6.70 -8.45 -3.84
C GLY A 196 7.64 -9.43 -3.13
N GLY A 197 7.12 -10.29 -2.26
CA GLY A 197 7.86 -11.36 -1.60
C GLY A 197 8.40 -12.39 -2.59
N LEU A 198 7.59 -12.82 -3.57
CA LEU A 198 8.03 -13.76 -4.62
C LEU A 198 9.15 -13.18 -5.48
N VAL A 199 8.99 -11.94 -5.96
CA VAL A 199 10.02 -11.26 -6.78
C VAL A 199 11.33 -11.15 -6.01
N GLY A 200 11.27 -10.83 -4.73
CA GLY A 200 12.48 -10.76 -3.90
C GLY A 200 13.15 -12.12 -3.70
N ASN A 201 12.37 -13.19 -3.51
CA ASN A 201 12.91 -14.53 -3.36
C ASN A 201 13.57 -15.04 -4.63
N ALA A 202 12.95 -14.84 -5.80
CA ALA A 202 13.51 -15.19 -7.10
C ALA A 202 14.85 -14.47 -7.33
N HIS A 203 14.92 -13.18 -7.00
CA HIS A 203 16.16 -12.40 -7.13
C HIS A 203 17.27 -12.89 -6.19
N PHE A 204 16.94 -13.23 -4.93
CA PHE A 204 17.89 -13.80 -3.98
C PHE A 204 18.27 -15.24 -4.31
N GLY A 205 17.40 -16.02 -4.94
CA GLY A 205 17.71 -17.37 -5.44
C GLY A 205 18.81 -17.34 -6.50
N GLN A 206 18.66 -16.47 -7.49
CA GLN A 206 19.68 -16.31 -8.55
C GLN A 206 21.03 -15.83 -8.01
N ILE A 207 21.06 -14.96 -7.00
CA ILE A 207 22.30 -14.52 -6.37
C ILE A 207 22.99 -15.65 -5.59
N ARG A 208 22.23 -16.60 -5.03
CA ARG A 208 22.76 -17.75 -4.29
C ARG A 208 23.42 -18.79 -5.19
N GLU A 209 23.01 -18.90 -6.44
CA GLU A 209 23.61 -19.82 -7.43
C GLU A 209 24.90 -19.28 -8.01
N PHE A 210 25.21 -17.99 -7.80
CA PHE A 210 26.47 -17.35 -8.25
C PHE A 210 27.55 -17.22 -7.15
N PHE A 211 27.29 -17.67 -5.93
CA PHE A 211 28.22 -17.72 -4.79
C PHE A 211 28.17 -19.08 -4.09
#